data_d95784dfd03a47b010bf671086455f12
#
_entry.id   d95784dfd03a47b010bf671086455f12
#
_cell.length_a   1.000
_cell.length_b   1.000
_cell.length_c   1.000
_cell.angle_alpha   90.00
_cell.angle_beta   90.00
_cell.angle_gamma   90.00
#
_symmetry.space_group_name_H-M   'P 1'
#
loop_
_entity.id
_entity.type
_entity.pdbx_description
1 polymer ?
#
loop_
_entity_poly.entity_id
_entity_poly.type
_entity_poly.pdbx_seq_one_letter_code
_entity_poly.pdbx_strand_id
1 'polypeptide(L)'
;MWLRATIMALAGWLLLAGAAEAQTLILIQGYLGSAGSWRFSGVAPVLGMDGWQDAGHLTLGPQGVLAAPTVSKHPQRFYTLDLPTEAPIGEQARFLSYYVSWVKAKHKGSPIVLVGHSAGGVAARMYMVTSRE
;
A
#
# COMPACT_ATOMS: atom_id res chain seq x y z
N MET A 1 19.06 21.21 40.71
CA MET A 1 17.89 20.33 40.75
C MET A 1 16.90 20.62 39.61
N TRP A 2 16.59 21.83 39.32
CA TRP A 2 15.62 22.21 38.26
C TRP A 2 16.12 21.90 36.83
N LEU A 3 17.41 22.08 36.55
CA LEU A 3 17.99 21.85 35.23
C LEU A 3 17.94 20.35 34.81
N ARG A 4 18.08 19.42 35.77
CA ARG A 4 18.02 17.98 35.48
C ARG A 4 16.60 17.50 35.20
N ALA A 5 15.60 18.06 35.85
CA ALA A 5 14.20 17.76 35.60
C ALA A 5 13.74 18.21 34.20
N THR A 6 14.21 19.41 33.79
CA THR A 6 13.86 19.95 32.46
C THR A 6 14.48 19.15 31.32
N ILE A 7 15.71 18.65 31.49
CA ILE A 7 16.38 17.82 30.48
C ILE A 7 15.70 16.45 30.34
N MET A 8 15.25 15.84 31.44
CA MET A 8 14.50 14.58 31.39
C MET A 8 13.12 14.74 30.75
N ALA A 9 12.43 15.85 30.99
CA ALA A 9 11.15 16.12 30.33
C ALA A 9 11.30 16.32 28.81
N LEU A 10 12.32 17.05 28.36
CA LEU A 10 12.62 17.22 26.93
C LEU A 10 13.04 15.91 26.24
N ALA A 11 13.81 15.07 26.92
CA ALA A 11 14.18 13.75 26.40
C ALA A 11 12.95 12.82 26.30
N GLY A 12 12.01 12.91 27.24
CA GLY A 12 10.76 12.17 27.18
C GLY A 12 9.86 12.59 26.00
N TRP A 13 9.82 13.87 25.66
CA TRP A 13 9.07 14.39 24.52
C TRP A 13 9.70 14.02 23.17
N LEU A 14 11.02 13.92 23.08
CA LEU A 14 11.73 13.47 21.88
C LEU A 14 11.54 11.96 21.62
N LEU A 15 11.28 11.17 22.64
CA LEU A 15 10.96 9.75 22.50
C LEU A 15 9.49 9.51 22.13
N LEU A 16 8.61 10.49 22.28
CA LEU A 16 7.21 10.47 21.86
C LEU A 16 7.00 11.05 20.44
N ALA A 17 8.05 11.58 19.79
CA ALA A 17 8.05 11.82 18.35
C ALA A 17 8.00 10.44 17.67
N GLY A 18 6.78 9.91 17.56
CA GLY A 18 6.48 8.55 17.15
C GLY A 18 7.21 8.19 15.88
N ALA A 19 7.89 7.05 15.89
CA ALA A 19 8.23 6.37 14.66
C ALA A 19 6.95 6.32 13.81
N ALA A 20 7.01 6.88 12.58
CA ALA A 20 5.87 6.84 11.67
C ALA A 20 5.41 5.38 11.59
N GLU A 21 4.14 5.12 11.97
CA GLU A 21 3.60 3.77 11.97
C GLU A 21 3.79 3.17 10.58
N ALA A 22 4.37 1.97 10.52
CA ALA A 22 4.52 1.27 9.26
C ALA A 22 3.15 1.10 8.60
N GLN A 23 3.01 1.56 7.36
CA GLN A 23 1.75 1.47 6.61
C GLN A 23 2.05 1.18 5.14
N THR A 24 1.22 0.34 4.53
CA THR A 24 1.33 0.01 3.12
C THR A 24 0.05 0.38 2.39
N LEU A 25 0.16 1.25 1.37
CA LEU A 25 -0.94 1.53 0.46
C LEU A 25 -0.89 0.56 -0.72
N ILE A 26 -2.05 0.09 -1.14
CA ILE A 26 -2.23 -0.63 -2.41
C ILE A 26 -3.14 0.20 -3.29
N LEU A 27 -2.59 0.73 -4.38
CA LEU A 27 -3.30 1.61 -5.30
C LEU A 27 -3.92 0.78 -6.43
N ILE A 28 -5.24 0.83 -6.53
CA ILE A 28 -6.05 -0.02 -7.41
C ILE A 28 -6.69 0.86 -8.49
N GLN A 29 -6.28 0.65 -9.74
CA GLN A 29 -6.76 1.42 -10.89
C GLN A 29 -8.22 1.11 -11.25
N GLY A 30 -8.81 2.02 -12.03
CA GLY A 30 -10.14 1.85 -12.60
C GLY A 30 -10.15 1.07 -13.92
N TYR A 31 -11.31 1.02 -14.54
CA TYR A 31 -11.56 0.35 -15.82
C TYR A 31 -10.58 0.82 -16.91
N LEU A 32 -10.04 -0.12 -17.66
CA LEU A 32 -8.98 0.08 -18.68
C LEU A 32 -7.70 0.74 -18.17
N GLY A 33 -7.55 0.89 -16.85
CA GLY A 33 -6.30 1.36 -16.25
C GLY A 33 -5.28 0.24 -16.07
N SER A 34 -4.08 0.65 -15.65
CA SER A 34 -2.96 -0.23 -15.35
C SER A 34 -2.18 0.27 -14.13
N ALA A 35 -1.19 -0.48 -13.69
CA ALA A 35 -0.24 -0.01 -12.67
C ALA A 35 0.41 1.33 -13.02
N GLY A 36 0.59 1.61 -14.32
CA GLY A 36 1.10 2.88 -14.82
C GLY A 36 0.17 4.07 -14.61
N SER A 37 -1.15 3.85 -14.50
CA SER A 37 -2.12 4.94 -14.37
C SER A 37 -1.81 5.86 -13.18
N TRP A 38 -1.44 5.30 -12.04
CA TRP A 38 -1.08 6.04 -10.84
C TRP A 38 0.24 6.81 -10.96
N ARG A 39 1.16 6.33 -11.80
CA ARG A 39 2.47 6.94 -12.02
C ARG A 39 2.40 8.09 -13.02
N PHE A 40 1.69 7.88 -14.12
CA PHE A 40 1.56 8.89 -15.19
C PHE A 40 0.55 9.98 -14.85
N SER A 41 -0.43 9.72 -13.97
CA SER A 41 -1.37 10.73 -13.50
C SER A 41 -0.76 11.74 -12.51
N GLY A 42 0.45 11.48 -12.02
CA GLY A 42 1.12 12.33 -11.04
C GLY A 42 0.84 11.96 -9.57
N VAL A 43 -0.06 11.01 -9.29
CA VAL A 43 -0.37 10.63 -7.90
C VAL A 43 0.82 9.97 -7.20
N ALA A 44 1.50 9.03 -7.85
CA ALA A 44 2.66 8.37 -7.27
C ALA A 44 3.82 9.34 -6.99
N PRO A 45 4.18 10.28 -7.89
CA PRO A 45 5.14 11.34 -7.58
C PRO A 45 4.75 12.20 -6.38
N VAL A 46 3.47 12.58 -6.25
CA VAL A 46 2.99 13.39 -5.10
C VAL A 46 3.11 12.60 -3.79
N LEU A 47 2.76 11.31 -3.79
CA LEU A 47 2.98 10.46 -2.63
C LEU A 47 4.45 10.41 -2.23
N GLY A 48 5.36 10.32 -3.22
CA GLY A 48 6.81 10.36 -2.98
C GLY A 48 7.27 11.65 -2.32
N MET A 49 6.70 12.79 -2.73
CA MET A 49 6.99 14.11 -2.11
C MET A 49 6.46 14.19 -0.68
N ASP A 50 5.41 13.45 -0.35
CA ASP A 50 4.80 13.38 0.99
C ASP A 50 5.42 12.28 1.90
N GLY A 51 6.56 11.74 1.52
CA GLY A 51 7.33 10.79 2.33
C GLY A 51 6.96 9.31 2.13
N TRP A 52 6.11 8.98 1.16
CA TRP A 52 5.81 7.60 0.81
C TRP A 52 6.84 7.05 -0.17
N GLN A 53 7.36 5.88 0.08
CA GLN A 53 8.27 5.23 -0.85
C GLN A 53 7.50 4.37 -1.86
N ASP A 54 7.81 4.55 -3.14
CA ASP A 54 7.36 3.66 -4.20
C ASP A 54 8.05 2.30 -4.03
N ALA A 55 7.26 1.29 -3.68
CA ALA A 55 7.73 -0.09 -3.49
C ALA A 55 7.66 -0.90 -4.80
N GLY A 56 7.15 -0.32 -5.87
CA GLY A 56 7.03 -0.95 -7.16
C GLY A 56 5.59 -1.27 -7.56
N HIS A 57 5.44 -2.02 -8.64
CA HIS A 57 4.13 -2.53 -9.03
C HIS A 57 4.10 -4.06 -9.01
N LEU A 58 2.90 -4.58 -8.82
CA LEU A 58 2.63 -6.00 -8.68
C LEU A 58 1.89 -6.49 -9.92
N THR A 59 2.37 -7.60 -10.46
CA THR A 59 1.70 -8.34 -11.54
C THR A 59 1.53 -9.80 -11.13
N LEU A 60 0.52 -10.46 -11.66
CA LEU A 60 0.28 -11.88 -11.42
C LEU A 60 0.77 -12.69 -12.61
N GLY A 61 1.79 -13.49 -12.38
CA GLY A 61 2.34 -14.43 -13.36
C GLY A 61 1.95 -15.88 -13.07
N PRO A 62 2.37 -16.83 -13.91
CA PRO A 62 2.06 -18.26 -13.75
C PRO A 62 2.56 -18.85 -12.43
N GLN A 63 3.59 -18.28 -11.83
CA GLN A 63 4.20 -18.74 -10.58
C GLN A 63 3.82 -17.88 -9.37
N GLY A 64 2.86 -16.97 -9.51
CA GLY A 64 2.38 -16.10 -8.44
C GLY A 64 2.67 -14.63 -8.68
N VAL A 65 2.68 -13.85 -7.60
CA VAL A 65 2.86 -12.40 -7.65
C VAL A 65 4.33 -12.05 -7.92
N LEU A 66 4.53 -11.21 -8.91
CA LEU A 66 5.82 -10.60 -9.24
C LEU A 66 5.80 -9.14 -8.82
N ALA A 67 6.88 -8.69 -8.20
CA ALA A 67 7.06 -7.29 -7.81
C ALA A 67 8.24 -6.67 -8.56
N ALA A 68 8.01 -5.56 -9.21
CA ALA A 68 9.04 -4.80 -9.90
C ALA A 68 8.92 -3.29 -9.57
N PRO A 69 10.01 -2.58 -9.34
CA PRO A 69 11.41 -3.05 -9.44
C PRO A 69 11.94 -3.78 -8.20
N THR A 70 11.60 -3.37 -6.98
CA THR A 70 12.12 -4.00 -5.75
C THR A 70 11.20 -3.77 -4.57
N VAL A 71 11.26 -4.68 -3.60
CA VAL A 71 10.48 -4.56 -2.35
C VAL A 71 11.10 -3.50 -1.45
N SER A 72 10.34 -2.48 -1.12
CA SER A 72 10.75 -1.44 -0.20
C SER A 72 10.71 -1.91 1.25
N LYS A 73 11.76 -1.57 2.01
CA LYS A 73 11.81 -1.71 3.47
C LYS A 73 11.35 -0.46 4.23
N HIS A 74 11.04 0.62 3.53
CA HIS A 74 10.57 1.85 4.15
C HIS A 74 9.26 1.61 4.90
N PRO A 75 9.06 2.19 6.10
CA PRO A 75 7.84 1.96 6.89
C PRO A 75 6.58 2.45 6.20
N GLN A 76 6.64 3.58 5.49
CA GLN A 76 5.55 4.10 4.67
C GLN A 76 5.84 3.82 3.20
N ARG A 77 5.05 2.96 2.59
CA ARG A 77 5.25 2.53 1.21
C ARG A 77 3.93 2.38 0.47
N PHE A 78 4.02 2.43 -0.86
CA PHE A 78 2.88 2.11 -1.70
C PHE A 78 3.26 1.16 -2.84
N TYR A 79 2.31 0.34 -3.24
CA TYR A 79 2.35 -0.50 -4.41
C TYR A 79 1.26 -0.08 -5.39
N THR A 80 1.54 -0.17 -6.67
CA THR A 80 0.53 -0.25 -7.72
C THR A 80 0.39 -1.70 -8.16
N LEU A 81 -0.71 -2.06 -8.80
CA LEU A 81 -0.93 -3.41 -9.29
C LEU A 81 -1.72 -3.42 -10.59
N ASP A 82 -1.67 -4.54 -11.31
CA ASP A 82 -2.48 -4.76 -12.48
C ASP A 82 -3.65 -5.71 -12.15
N LEU A 83 -4.87 -5.26 -12.45
CA LEU A 83 -6.07 -6.09 -12.41
C LEU A 83 -6.57 -6.35 -13.84
N PRO A 84 -7.25 -7.47 -14.08
CA PRO A 84 -7.97 -7.71 -15.32
C PRO A 84 -9.24 -6.84 -15.35
N THR A 85 -9.10 -5.55 -15.67
CA THR A 85 -10.13 -4.53 -15.48
C THR A 85 -11.39 -4.73 -16.32
N GLU A 86 -11.35 -5.59 -17.34
CA GLU A 86 -12.51 -5.97 -18.16
C GLU A 86 -13.19 -7.27 -17.66
N ALA A 87 -12.58 -7.97 -16.70
CA ALA A 87 -13.16 -9.16 -16.10
C ALA A 87 -14.29 -8.80 -15.11
N PRO A 88 -15.18 -9.74 -14.80
CA PRO A 88 -16.19 -9.56 -13.76
C PRO A 88 -15.55 -9.14 -12.43
N ILE A 89 -16.28 -8.30 -11.66
CA ILE A 89 -15.75 -7.71 -10.44
C ILE A 89 -15.30 -8.75 -9.40
N GLY A 90 -15.97 -9.88 -9.32
CA GLY A 90 -15.57 -10.99 -8.44
C GLY A 90 -14.23 -11.59 -8.81
N GLU A 91 -13.90 -11.64 -10.11
CA GLU A 91 -12.60 -12.09 -10.58
C GLU A 91 -11.51 -11.06 -10.27
N GLN A 92 -11.79 -9.78 -10.46
CA GLN A 92 -10.87 -8.71 -10.06
C GLN A 92 -10.59 -8.75 -8.55
N ALA A 93 -11.60 -8.99 -7.72
CA ALA A 93 -11.45 -9.16 -6.28
C ALA A 93 -10.59 -10.38 -5.92
N ARG A 94 -10.72 -11.48 -6.67
CA ARG A 94 -9.88 -12.67 -6.51
C ARG A 94 -8.41 -12.38 -6.85
N PHE A 95 -8.13 -11.66 -7.92
CA PHE A 95 -6.77 -11.20 -8.22
C PHE A 95 -6.22 -10.30 -7.11
N LEU A 96 -7.03 -9.37 -6.62
CA LEU A 96 -6.66 -8.51 -5.52
C LEU A 96 -6.29 -9.31 -4.26
N SER A 97 -6.97 -10.42 -3.99
CA SER A 97 -6.65 -11.27 -2.84
C SER A 97 -5.23 -11.85 -2.90
N TYR A 98 -4.74 -12.22 -4.08
CA TYR A 98 -3.36 -12.70 -4.24
C TYR A 98 -2.35 -11.60 -3.93
N TYR A 99 -2.58 -10.38 -4.44
CA TYR A 99 -1.70 -9.24 -4.17
C TYR A 99 -1.69 -8.86 -2.68
N VAL A 100 -2.85 -8.78 -2.05
CA VAL A 100 -2.94 -8.47 -0.61
C VAL A 100 -2.25 -9.53 0.23
N SER A 101 -2.43 -10.81 -0.09
CA SER A 101 -1.77 -11.92 0.61
C SER A 101 -0.25 -11.83 0.46
N TRP A 102 0.25 -11.51 -0.74
CA TRP A 102 1.67 -11.33 -0.99
C TRP A 102 2.23 -10.15 -0.18
N VAL A 103 1.56 -9.00 -0.17
CA VAL A 103 1.97 -7.82 0.59
C VAL A 103 1.97 -8.11 2.10
N LYS A 104 0.94 -8.80 2.61
CA LYS A 104 0.89 -9.23 4.02
C LYS A 104 2.09 -10.12 4.40
N ALA A 105 2.48 -11.04 3.54
CA ALA A 105 3.61 -11.91 3.78
C ALA A 105 4.96 -11.16 3.77
N LYS A 106 5.09 -10.14 2.92
CA LYS A 106 6.31 -9.32 2.80
C LYS A 106 6.45 -8.29 3.91
N HIS A 107 5.36 -7.76 4.41
CA HIS A 107 5.33 -6.67 5.38
C HIS A 107 4.49 -7.04 6.60
N LYS A 108 4.93 -8.10 7.28
CA LYS A 108 4.23 -8.63 8.46
C LYS A 108 4.03 -7.54 9.52
N GLY A 109 2.79 -7.42 9.99
CA GLY A 109 2.40 -6.45 11.01
C GLY A 109 2.19 -5.02 10.51
N SER A 110 2.45 -4.73 9.22
CA SER A 110 2.14 -3.43 8.63
C SER A 110 0.66 -3.37 8.20
N PRO A 111 -0.12 -2.41 8.67
CA PRO A 111 -1.48 -2.20 8.19
C PRO A 111 -1.50 -1.95 6.68
N ILE A 112 -2.49 -2.50 5.99
CA ILE A 112 -2.70 -2.30 4.56
C ILE A 112 -3.93 -1.42 4.37
N VAL A 113 -3.77 -0.38 3.55
CA VAL A 113 -4.86 0.49 3.10
C VAL A 113 -5.06 0.28 1.61
N LEU A 114 -6.28 -0.07 1.23
CA LEU A 114 -6.66 -0.19 -0.18
C LEU A 114 -7.16 1.18 -0.67
N VAL A 115 -6.55 1.69 -1.72
CA VAL A 115 -6.89 2.96 -2.36
C VAL A 115 -7.39 2.67 -3.76
N GLY A 116 -8.70 2.75 -3.97
CA GLY A 116 -9.33 2.43 -5.24
C GLY A 116 -9.80 3.67 -5.99
N HIS A 117 -9.55 3.72 -7.29
CA HIS A 117 -10.12 4.70 -8.21
C HIS A 117 -11.20 4.06 -9.07
N SER A 118 -12.41 4.65 -9.12
CA SER A 118 -13.52 4.19 -9.97
C SER A 118 -13.85 2.70 -9.71
N ALA A 119 -13.85 1.86 -10.76
CA ALA A 119 -14.08 0.41 -10.64
C ALA A 119 -13.08 -0.29 -9.71
N GLY A 120 -11.87 0.26 -9.53
CA GLY A 120 -10.91 -0.25 -8.56
C GLY A 120 -11.41 -0.18 -7.11
N GLY A 121 -12.20 0.85 -6.78
CA GLY A 121 -12.88 0.94 -5.48
C GLY A 121 -13.95 -0.13 -5.30
N VAL A 122 -14.65 -0.50 -6.38
CA VAL A 122 -15.64 -1.59 -6.36
C VAL A 122 -14.96 -2.94 -6.15
N ALA A 123 -13.84 -3.18 -6.84
CA ALA A 123 -13.04 -4.40 -6.66
C ALA A 123 -12.51 -4.52 -5.21
N ALA A 124 -12.01 -3.42 -4.65
CA ALA A 124 -11.55 -3.37 -3.26
C ALA A 124 -12.67 -3.70 -2.28
N ARG A 125 -13.86 -3.12 -2.48
CA ARG A 125 -15.04 -3.42 -1.64
C ARG A 125 -15.47 -4.87 -1.77
N MET A 126 -15.52 -5.41 -2.98
CA MET A 126 -15.87 -6.83 -3.21
C MET A 126 -14.88 -7.74 -2.48
N TYR A 127 -13.58 -7.47 -2.61
CA TYR A 127 -12.54 -8.19 -1.87
C TYR A 127 -12.80 -8.15 -0.36
N MET A 128 -13.04 -6.97 0.23
CA MET A 128 -13.27 -6.85 1.67
C MET A 128 -14.53 -7.59 2.17
N VAL A 129 -15.55 -7.69 1.33
CA VAL A 129 -16.79 -8.41 1.69
C VAL A 129 -16.60 -9.91 1.60
N THR A 130 -15.86 -10.38 0.60
CA THR A 130 -15.66 -11.83 0.35
C THR A 130 -14.51 -12.44 1.16
N SER A 131 -13.60 -11.62 1.71
CA SER A 131 -12.42 -12.07 2.48
C SER A 131 -12.66 -12.07 4.00
N ARG A 132 -13.88 -11.96 4.46
CA ARG A 132 -14.23 -11.92 5.90
C ARG A 132 -14.35 -13.31 6.54
N GLU A 133 -13.57 -14.27 6.05
CA GLU A 133 -13.43 -15.58 6.68
C GLU A 133 -12.15 -15.66 7.51
#